data_4df947748651410988a3a3219c2c904e
#
_entry.id   4df947748651410988a3a3219c2c904e
#
_cell.length_a   1.000
_cell.length_b   1.000
_cell.length_c   1.000
_cell.angle_alpha   90.00
_cell.angle_beta   90.00
_cell.angle_gamma   90.00
#
_symmetry.space_group_name_H-M   'P 1'
#
loop_
_entity.id
_entity.type
_entity.pdbx_description
1 polymer ?
#
loop_
_entity_poly.entity_id
_entity_poly.type
_entity_poly.pdbx_seq_one_letter_code
_entity_poly.pdbx_strand_id
1 'polypeptide(L)'
;MMRFSILVCDDSTVARKQVMRCLKECIDADIQQATNGKEALEQLRQRHFDLLCLDLTMPEVDGIEVLEQIKISKIESYVLVISADIQQKMQARVAQLGAIDFIYKPINKTQLSTVLHKFGIY
;
A
#
# COMPACT_ATOMS: atom_id res chain seq x y z
N MET A 1 -4.35 -1.92 -23.97
CA MET A 1 -5.15 -1.93 -22.75
C MET A 1 -4.27 -1.58 -21.57
N MET A 2 -4.66 -0.60 -20.80
CA MET A 2 -3.87 -0.18 -19.65
C MET A 2 -4.17 -1.07 -18.44
N ARG A 3 -3.11 -1.57 -17.80
CA ARG A 3 -3.23 -2.31 -16.56
C ARG A 3 -2.93 -1.39 -15.39
N PHE A 4 -3.56 -1.61 -14.26
CA PHE A 4 -3.20 -0.91 -13.03
C PHE A 4 -1.78 -1.30 -12.61
N SER A 5 -1.08 -0.34 -12.04
CA SER A 5 0.28 -0.53 -11.54
C SER A 5 0.26 -0.43 -10.02
N ILE A 6 0.69 -1.48 -9.35
CA ILE A 6 0.59 -1.60 -7.89
C ILE A 6 1.95 -1.90 -7.29
N LEU A 7 2.30 -1.16 -6.24
CA LEU A 7 3.51 -1.41 -5.46
C LEU A 7 3.11 -1.99 -4.11
N VAL A 8 3.71 -3.11 -3.71
CA VAL A 8 3.49 -3.74 -2.41
C VAL A 8 4.75 -3.55 -1.58
N CYS A 9 4.64 -2.82 -0.48
CA CYS A 9 5.74 -2.52 0.41
C CYS A 9 5.52 -3.15 1.80
N ASP A 10 6.37 -4.10 2.15
CA ASP A 10 6.35 -4.80 3.43
C ASP A 10 7.71 -5.47 3.61
N ASP A 11 8.29 -5.45 4.79
CA ASP A 11 9.58 -6.09 5.05
C ASP A 11 9.48 -7.62 5.17
N SER A 12 8.28 -8.15 5.35
CA SER A 12 8.03 -9.59 5.43
C SER A 12 7.74 -10.18 4.06
N THR A 13 8.56 -11.13 3.63
CA THR A 13 8.36 -11.85 2.36
C THR A 13 7.02 -12.58 2.35
N VAL A 14 6.65 -13.21 3.48
CA VAL A 14 5.37 -13.93 3.59
C VAL A 14 4.20 -12.96 3.45
N ALA A 15 4.26 -11.81 4.14
CA ALA A 15 3.20 -10.83 4.07
C ALA A 15 3.06 -10.24 2.66
N ARG A 16 4.18 -9.92 1.99
CA ARG A 16 4.13 -9.44 0.60
C ARG A 16 3.46 -10.46 -0.32
N LYS A 17 3.82 -11.74 -0.20
CA LYS A 17 3.24 -12.80 -1.03
C LYS A 17 1.74 -12.95 -0.80
N GLN A 18 1.28 -12.82 0.44
CA GLN A 18 -0.15 -12.87 0.77
C GLN A 18 -0.91 -11.73 0.11
N VAL A 19 -0.39 -10.51 0.20
CA VAL A 19 -1.00 -9.34 -0.42
C VAL A 19 -1.03 -9.49 -1.94
N MET A 20 0.07 -9.93 -2.53
CA MET A 20 0.16 -10.13 -3.98
C MET A 20 -0.83 -11.18 -4.46
N ARG A 21 -0.98 -12.29 -3.71
CA ARG A 21 -1.96 -13.33 -4.05
C ARG A 21 -3.37 -12.78 -4.04
N CYS A 22 -3.74 -12.04 -2.99
CA CYS A 22 -5.07 -11.42 -2.91
C CYS A 22 -5.30 -10.44 -4.05
N LEU A 23 -4.30 -9.63 -4.38
CA LEU A 23 -4.39 -8.69 -5.50
C LEU A 23 -4.64 -9.41 -6.83
N LYS A 24 -3.90 -10.49 -7.08
CA LYS A 24 -4.03 -11.27 -8.32
C LYS A 24 -5.41 -11.92 -8.44
N GLU A 25 -6.05 -12.23 -7.33
CA GLU A 25 -7.41 -12.77 -7.32
C GLU A 25 -8.48 -11.70 -7.56
N CYS A 26 -8.15 -10.43 -7.30
CA CYS A 26 -9.09 -9.32 -7.43
C CYS A 26 -8.97 -8.54 -8.74
N ILE A 27 -7.76 -8.46 -9.29
CA ILE A 27 -7.48 -7.51 -10.37
C ILE A 27 -6.31 -8.00 -11.24
N ASP A 28 -6.36 -7.64 -12.52
CA ASP A 28 -5.23 -7.83 -13.43
C ASP A 28 -4.36 -6.57 -13.36
N ALA A 29 -3.21 -6.67 -12.73
CA ALA A 29 -2.34 -5.54 -12.48
C ALA A 29 -0.87 -5.92 -12.61
N ASP A 30 -0.05 -4.92 -12.93
CA ASP A 30 1.41 -5.02 -12.86
C ASP A 30 1.81 -4.74 -11.41
N ILE A 31 2.34 -5.75 -10.73
CA ILE A 31 2.65 -5.69 -9.31
C ILE A 31 4.15 -5.72 -9.09
N GLN A 32 4.67 -4.69 -8.44
CA GLN A 32 6.06 -4.60 -8.02
C GLN A 32 6.16 -4.69 -6.50
N GLN A 33 7.35 -5.00 -6.00
CA GLN A 33 7.59 -5.18 -4.57
C GLN A 33 8.66 -4.22 -4.07
N ALA A 34 8.52 -3.79 -2.83
CA ALA A 34 9.55 -3.10 -2.07
C ALA A 34 9.65 -3.74 -0.69
N THR A 35 10.87 -3.90 -0.19
CA THR A 35 11.12 -4.57 1.09
C THR A 35 11.22 -3.60 2.25
N ASN A 36 11.29 -2.31 1.98
CA ASN A 36 11.35 -1.26 2.98
C ASN A 36 10.87 0.07 2.40
N GLY A 37 10.73 1.06 3.28
CA GLY A 37 10.21 2.37 2.88
C GLY A 37 11.11 3.11 1.89
N LYS A 38 12.43 2.95 2.03
CA LYS A 38 13.39 3.59 1.12
C LYS A 38 13.22 3.09 -0.31
N GLU A 39 13.14 1.77 -0.47
CA GLU A 39 12.89 1.16 -1.79
C GLU A 39 11.56 1.62 -2.38
N ALA A 40 10.52 1.69 -1.54
CA ALA A 40 9.21 2.14 -1.98
C ALA A 40 9.27 3.56 -2.53
N LEU A 41 9.91 4.46 -1.80
CA LEU A 41 10.04 5.87 -2.23
C LEU A 41 10.87 5.99 -3.50
N GLU A 42 11.94 5.22 -3.63
CA GLU A 42 12.75 5.20 -4.86
C GLU A 42 11.91 4.81 -6.07
N GLN A 43 11.12 3.74 -5.95
CA GLN A 43 10.26 3.28 -7.04
C GLN A 43 9.15 4.29 -7.36
N LEU A 44 8.53 4.88 -6.33
CA LEU A 44 7.48 5.88 -6.51
C LEU A 44 7.98 7.14 -7.22
N ARG A 45 9.27 7.46 -7.08
CA ARG A 45 9.89 8.61 -7.76
C ARG A 45 10.27 8.30 -9.21
N GLN A 46 10.49 7.02 -9.53
CA GLN A 46 10.94 6.59 -10.85
C GLN A 46 9.78 6.33 -11.82
N ARG A 47 8.62 5.94 -11.31
CA ARG A 47 7.47 5.63 -12.15
C ARG A 47 6.16 5.84 -11.39
N HIS A 48 5.07 5.97 -12.13
CA HIS A 48 3.75 6.10 -11.55
C HIS A 48 3.21 4.74 -11.09
N PHE A 49 2.63 4.71 -9.91
CA PHE A 49 1.84 3.59 -9.40
C PHE A 49 0.44 4.08 -9.06
N ASP A 50 -0.56 3.34 -9.47
CA ASP A 50 -1.96 3.66 -9.16
C ASP A 50 -2.26 3.44 -7.68
N LEU A 51 -1.64 2.42 -7.09
CA LEU A 51 -1.87 2.01 -5.71
C LEU A 51 -0.57 1.58 -5.05
N LEU A 52 -0.37 2.02 -3.82
CA LEU A 52 0.66 1.51 -2.91
C LEU A 52 -0.03 0.77 -1.77
N CYS A 53 0.26 -0.52 -1.62
CA CYS A 53 -0.13 -1.29 -0.43
C CYS A 53 1.03 -1.21 0.54
N LEU A 54 0.82 -0.60 1.70
CA LEU A 54 1.90 -0.18 2.60
C LEU A 54 1.72 -0.74 4.00
N ASP A 55 2.71 -1.50 4.47
CA ASP A 55 2.81 -1.86 5.88
C ASP A 55 3.37 -0.69 6.68
N LEU A 56 2.90 -0.51 7.92
CA LEU A 56 3.36 0.58 8.78
C LEU A 56 4.61 0.22 9.58
N THR A 57 4.77 -1.05 9.94
CA THR A 57 5.85 -1.49 10.82
C THR A 57 7.01 -2.05 10.00
N MET A 58 7.99 -1.21 9.72
CA MET A 58 9.18 -1.60 8.96
C MET A 58 10.42 -0.95 9.60
N PRO A 59 11.60 -1.60 9.48
CA PRO A 59 12.83 -1.00 9.97
C PRO A 59 13.25 0.20 9.12
N GLU A 60 14.03 1.09 9.69
CA GLU A 60 14.58 2.31 9.09
C GLU A 60 13.47 3.31 8.72
N VAL A 61 13.03 3.35 7.46
CA VAL A 61 11.96 4.24 7.02
C VAL A 61 10.64 3.48 7.15
N ASP A 62 9.85 3.79 8.16
CA ASP A 62 8.57 3.14 8.42
C ASP A 62 7.45 3.70 7.52
N GLY A 63 6.25 3.09 7.62
CA GLY A 63 5.14 3.46 6.77
C GLY A 63 4.64 4.89 6.98
N ILE A 64 4.74 5.43 8.18
CA ILE A 64 4.36 6.82 8.45
C ILE A 64 5.30 7.76 7.72
N GLU A 65 6.60 7.50 7.76
CA GLU A 65 7.58 8.30 7.03
C GLU A 65 7.35 8.25 5.53
N VAL A 66 7.00 7.07 5.00
CA VAL A 66 6.66 6.91 3.58
C VAL A 66 5.46 7.80 3.22
N LEU A 67 4.40 7.77 4.03
CA LEU A 67 3.21 8.61 3.81
C LEU A 67 3.55 10.09 3.86
N GLU A 68 4.38 10.50 4.83
CA GLU A 68 4.82 11.89 4.94
C GLU A 68 5.57 12.35 3.69
N GLN A 69 6.48 11.52 3.20
CA GLN A 69 7.27 11.83 2.00
C GLN A 69 6.41 11.86 0.73
N ILE A 70 5.43 10.98 0.62
CA ILE A 70 4.47 11.00 -0.49
C ILE A 70 3.73 12.34 -0.52
N LYS A 71 3.27 12.80 0.64
CA LYS A 71 2.54 14.05 0.76
C LYS A 71 3.42 15.25 0.44
N ILE A 72 4.62 15.31 0.99
CA ILE A 72 5.58 16.39 0.77
C ILE A 72 5.99 16.47 -0.70
N SER A 73 6.26 15.32 -1.30
CA SER A 73 6.71 15.23 -2.71
C SER A 73 5.57 15.30 -3.70
N LYS A 74 4.32 15.36 -3.24
CA LYS A 74 3.12 15.41 -4.08
C LYS A 74 3.04 14.24 -5.06
N ILE A 75 3.42 13.06 -4.60
CA ILE A 75 3.33 11.83 -5.40
C ILE A 75 1.86 11.44 -5.52
N GLU A 76 1.39 11.25 -6.74
CA GLU A 76 0.01 10.87 -7.03
C GLU A 76 -0.12 9.35 -7.06
N SER A 77 -0.53 8.79 -5.93
CA SER A 77 -0.79 7.36 -5.79
C SER A 77 -1.78 7.17 -4.65
N TYR A 78 -2.76 6.30 -4.83
CA TYR A 78 -3.57 5.88 -3.69
C TYR A 78 -2.72 5.04 -2.76
N VAL A 79 -2.90 5.22 -1.45
CA VAL A 79 -2.18 4.43 -0.45
C VAL A 79 -3.19 3.67 0.40
N LEU A 80 -3.09 2.35 0.38
CA LEU A 80 -3.85 1.45 1.23
C LEU A 80 -2.90 0.89 2.29
N VAL A 81 -3.17 1.20 3.55
CA VAL A 81 -2.37 0.68 4.65
C VAL A 81 -2.83 -0.73 5.01
N ILE A 82 -1.89 -1.67 5.11
CA ILE A 82 -2.15 -3.05 5.49
C ILE A 82 -1.21 -3.41 6.63
N SER A 83 -1.73 -3.55 7.85
CA SER A 83 -0.90 -3.75 9.03
C SER A 83 -1.55 -4.67 10.06
N ALA A 84 -0.70 -5.33 10.85
CA ALA A 84 -1.16 -6.24 11.92
C ALA A 84 -1.60 -5.49 13.17
N ASP A 85 -1.08 -4.29 13.39
CA ASP A 85 -1.32 -3.51 14.59
C ASP A 85 -1.58 -2.05 14.24
N ILE A 86 -2.86 -1.70 14.11
CA ILE A 86 -3.27 -0.34 13.85
C ILE A 86 -4.11 0.16 15.02
N GLN A 87 -3.48 0.91 15.90
CA GLN A 87 -4.18 1.57 17.01
C GLN A 87 -5.02 2.74 16.47
N GLN A 88 -6.04 3.13 17.22
CA GLN A 88 -6.97 4.19 16.80
C GLN A 88 -6.26 5.49 16.45
N LYS A 89 -5.25 5.88 17.23
CA LYS A 89 -4.44 7.07 16.95
C LYS A 89 -3.73 6.97 15.60
N MET A 90 -3.25 5.77 15.27
CA MET A 90 -2.55 5.51 14.03
C MET A 90 -3.49 5.57 12.84
N GLN A 91 -4.72 5.06 13.00
CA GLN A 91 -5.74 5.15 11.96
C GLN A 91 -6.03 6.60 11.58
N ALA A 92 -6.19 7.47 12.59
CA ALA A 92 -6.40 8.90 12.35
C ALA A 92 -5.18 9.53 11.66
N ARG A 93 -3.98 9.16 12.08
CA ARG A 93 -2.74 9.69 11.51
C ARG A 93 -2.57 9.33 10.04
N VAL A 94 -2.79 8.05 9.67
CA VAL A 94 -2.65 7.63 8.27
C VAL A 94 -3.71 8.28 7.38
N ALA A 95 -4.93 8.47 7.89
CA ALA A 95 -5.98 9.17 7.14
C ALA A 95 -5.59 10.63 6.89
N GLN A 96 -5.06 11.33 7.90
CA GLN A 96 -4.58 12.70 7.76
C GLN A 96 -3.45 12.82 6.74
N LEU A 97 -2.63 11.78 6.62
CA LEU A 97 -1.52 11.73 5.68
C LEU A 97 -1.94 11.28 4.28
N GLY A 98 -3.23 11.01 4.08
CA GLY A 98 -3.78 10.73 2.77
C GLY A 98 -3.99 9.27 2.41
N ALA A 99 -3.85 8.35 3.36
CA ALA A 99 -4.21 6.95 3.11
C ALA A 99 -5.71 6.85 2.83
N ILE A 100 -6.08 6.09 1.82
CA ILE A 100 -7.49 5.97 1.43
C ILE A 100 -8.28 5.04 2.35
N ASP A 101 -7.60 4.04 2.93
CA ASP A 101 -8.20 3.10 3.86
C ASP A 101 -7.10 2.29 4.54
N PHE A 102 -7.50 1.42 5.45
CA PHE A 102 -6.57 0.46 6.07
C PHE A 102 -7.24 -0.89 6.22
N ILE A 103 -6.44 -1.95 6.18
CA ILE A 103 -6.88 -3.33 6.36
C ILE A 103 -5.99 -3.96 7.43
N TYR A 104 -6.62 -4.66 8.38
CA TYR A 104 -5.88 -5.45 9.37
C TYR A 104 -5.39 -6.75 8.74
N LYS A 105 -4.16 -7.12 9.03
CA LYS A 105 -3.65 -8.45 8.68
C LYS A 105 -4.32 -9.52 9.55
N PRO A 106 -4.56 -10.73 9.06
CA PRO A 106 -4.27 -11.17 7.70
C PRO A 106 -5.25 -10.59 6.68
N ILE A 107 -4.73 -10.21 5.53
CA ILE A 107 -5.54 -9.69 4.44
C ILE A 107 -6.43 -10.79 3.86
N ASN A 108 -7.64 -10.44 3.43
CA ASN A 108 -8.50 -11.36 2.69
C ASN A 108 -9.05 -10.69 1.43
N LYS A 109 -9.44 -11.54 0.50
CA LYS A 109 -9.91 -11.12 -0.82
C LYS A 109 -11.14 -10.22 -0.73
N THR A 110 -12.08 -10.51 0.14
CA THR A 110 -13.33 -9.76 0.27
C THR A 110 -13.07 -8.32 0.71
N GLN A 111 -12.26 -8.12 1.74
CA GLN A 111 -11.90 -6.77 2.22
C GLN A 111 -11.15 -5.99 1.15
N LEU A 112 -10.18 -6.63 0.52
CA LEU A 112 -9.37 -5.99 -0.51
C LEU A 112 -10.25 -5.58 -1.71
N SER A 113 -11.08 -6.48 -2.18
CA SER A 113 -11.99 -6.22 -3.30
C SER A 113 -12.92 -5.06 -2.99
N THR A 114 -13.47 -5.00 -1.78
CA THR A 114 -14.36 -3.90 -1.36
C THR A 114 -13.65 -2.55 -1.45
N VAL A 115 -12.43 -2.47 -0.93
CA VAL A 115 -11.64 -1.22 -0.98
C VAL A 115 -11.31 -0.85 -2.43
N LEU A 116 -10.83 -1.79 -3.22
CA LEU A 116 -10.47 -1.54 -4.62
C LEU A 116 -11.67 -1.01 -5.42
N HIS A 117 -12.83 -1.64 -5.27
CA HIS A 117 -14.05 -1.20 -5.96
C HIS A 117 -14.48 0.20 -5.53
N LYS A 118 -14.38 0.49 -4.24
CA LYS A 118 -14.74 1.81 -3.69
C LYS A 118 -13.95 2.94 -4.34
N PHE A 119 -12.71 2.69 -4.73
CA PHE A 119 -11.82 3.70 -5.32
C PHE A 119 -11.60 3.51 -6.82
N GLY A 120 -12.43 2.69 -7.46
CA GLY A 120 -12.42 2.54 -8.91
C GLY A 120 -11.26 1.71 -9.47
N ILE A 121 -10.65 0.87 -8.65
CA ILE A 121 -9.54 0.00 -9.04
C ILE A 121 -10.09 -1.41 -9.23
N TYR A 122 -10.47 -1.73 -10.47
CA TYR A 122 -11.02 -3.06 -10.80
C TYR A 122 -10.99 -3.34 -12.29
#